data_24180855d82d629b9855dede01d35b11
#
_entry.id   24180855d82d629b9855dede01d35b11
#
_cell.length_a   1.000
_cell.length_b   1.000
_cell.length_c   1.000
_cell.angle_alpha   90.00
_cell.angle_beta   90.00
_cell.angle_gamma   90.00
#
_symmetry.space_group_name_H-M   'P 1'
#
loop_
_entity.id
_entity.type
_entity.pdbx_description
1 polymer ?
#
loop_
_entity_poly.entity_id
_entity_poly.type
_entity_poly.pdbx_seq_one_letter_code
_entity_poly.pdbx_strand_id
1 'polypeptide(L)'
;MIGVQLAQQLREAGLTWKPALGDRFAIPDRDLDDEVFVLSNMTIEVHSMPEGPVIGFNGTTEWALDDVELDETVWLPREDQLRELLGGTFRQLRRGTAGYEVLIDLLGEERVFSAAAVDDAYAGALLHLLAAAGAG
;
A
#
# COMPACT_ATOMS: atom_id res chain seq x y z
N MET A 1 -2.65 -0.66 -10.73
CA MET A 1 -2.82 -0.78 -9.27
C MET A 1 -1.92 -1.89 -8.74
N ILE A 2 -1.34 -1.66 -7.59
CA ILE A 2 -0.48 -2.67 -6.97
C ILE A 2 -1.24 -3.96 -6.69
N GLY A 3 -0.57 -5.11 -6.82
CA GLY A 3 -1.18 -6.39 -6.45
C GLY A 3 -1.22 -6.59 -4.94
N VAL A 4 -2.21 -7.35 -4.48
CA VAL A 4 -2.40 -7.59 -3.04
C VAL A 4 -1.19 -8.28 -2.41
N GLN A 5 -0.61 -9.25 -3.10
CA GLN A 5 0.55 -9.98 -2.57
C GLN A 5 1.75 -9.05 -2.34
N LEU A 6 2.00 -8.16 -3.28
CA LEU A 6 3.10 -7.21 -3.15
C LEU A 6 2.83 -6.20 -2.06
N ALA A 7 1.58 -5.76 -1.94
CA ALA A 7 1.16 -4.87 -0.86
C ALA A 7 1.34 -5.55 0.52
N GLN A 8 1.05 -6.83 0.61
CA GLN A 8 1.30 -7.59 1.84
C GLN A 8 2.79 -7.66 2.17
N GLN A 9 3.64 -7.80 1.16
CA GLN A 9 5.09 -7.79 1.36
C GLN A 9 5.56 -6.44 1.90
N LEU A 10 5.00 -5.34 1.38
CA LEU A 10 5.31 -4.01 1.90
C LEU A 10 4.92 -3.87 3.37
N ARG A 11 3.76 -4.36 3.71
CA ARG A 11 3.29 -4.34 5.09
C ARG A 11 4.22 -5.14 6.01
N GLU A 12 4.59 -6.33 5.60
CA GLU A 12 5.50 -7.19 6.36
C GLU A 12 6.89 -6.57 6.50
N ALA A 13 7.30 -5.77 5.53
CA ALA A 13 8.58 -5.07 5.56
C ALA A 13 8.54 -3.81 6.44
N GLY A 14 7.38 -3.45 6.97
CA GLY A 14 7.26 -2.35 7.92
C GLY A 14 6.46 -1.16 7.43
N LEU A 15 5.86 -1.22 6.25
CA LEU A 15 5.01 -0.13 5.78
C LEU A 15 3.74 -0.05 6.62
N THR A 16 3.50 1.11 7.21
CA THR A 16 2.33 1.35 8.05
C THR A 16 1.32 2.18 7.28
N TRP A 17 0.06 1.76 7.30
CA TRP A 17 -1.02 2.51 6.70
C TRP A 17 -1.63 3.47 7.71
N LYS A 18 -1.71 4.73 7.31
CA LYS A 18 -2.46 5.76 8.03
C LYS A 18 -3.67 6.09 7.17
N PRO A 19 -4.84 5.52 7.47
CA PRO A 19 -5.99 5.65 6.58
C PRO A 19 -6.40 7.09 6.32
N ALA A 20 -6.64 7.39 5.04
CA ALA A 20 -7.11 8.69 4.60
C ALA A 20 -8.13 8.49 3.49
N LEU A 21 -8.97 9.50 3.30
CA LEU A 21 -10.00 9.43 2.27
C LEU A 21 -9.38 9.23 0.89
N GLY A 22 -9.97 8.32 0.12
CA GLY A 22 -9.47 7.97 -1.20
C GLY A 22 -8.47 6.83 -1.21
N ASP A 23 -8.02 6.38 -0.06
CA ASP A 23 -7.10 5.26 0.00
C ASP A 23 -7.80 3.97 -0.41
N ARG A 24 -7.04 3.07 -1.04
CA ARG A 24 -7.53 1.76 -1.46
C ARG A 24 -6.98 0.70 -0.52
N PHE A 25 -7.78 -0.31 -0.29
CA PHE A 25 -7.36 -1.42 0.56
C PHE A 25 -8.09 -2.71 0.15
N ALA A 26 -7.54 -3.83 0.60
CA ALA A 26 -8.14 -5.15 0.43
C ALA A 26 -8.32 -5.81 1.79
N ILE A 27 -9.18 -6.81 1.83
CA ILE A 27 -9.43 -7.61 3.04
C ILE A 27 -9.27 -9.09 2.66
N PRO A 28 -8.03 -9.60 2.67
CA PRO A 28 -7.72 -10.90 2.07
C PRO A 28 -8.39 -12.09 2.74
N ASP A 29 -8.65 -12.00 4.04
CA ASP A 29 -9.07 -13.18 4.81
C ASP A 29 -10.58 -13.32 4.95
N ARG A 30 -11.36 -12.61 4.12
CA ARG A 30 -12.80 -12.61 4.26
C ARG A 30 -13.56 -13.01 3.01
N ASP A 31 -12.99 -13.89 2.21
CA ASP A 31 -13.57 -14.28 0.91
C ASP A 31 -13.79 -13.08 -0.01
N LEU A 32 -12.99 -12.04 0.19
CA LEU A 32 -13.07 -10.79 -0.56
C LEU A 32 -11.72 -10.49 -1.21
N ASP A 33 -10.96 -11.53 -1.53
CA ASP A 33 -9.59 -11.41 -1.99
C ASP A 33 -9.46 -10.61 -3.28
N ASP A 34 -10.48 -10.66 -4.13
CA ASP A 34 -10.47 -9.97 -5.40
C ASP A 34 -11.12 -8.59 -5.33
N GLU A 35 -11.57 -8.17 -4.15
CA GLU A 35 -12.26 -6.91 -4.00
C GLU A 35 -11.35 -5.82 -3.50
N VAL A 36 -11.48 -4.64 -4.11
CA VAL A 36 -10.76 -3.44 -3.69
C VAL A 36 -11.78 -2.46 -3.13
N PHE A 37 -11.50 -1.99 -1.94
CA PHE A 37 -12.33 -1.01 -1.26
C PHE A 37 -11.66 0.35 -1.29
N VAL A 38 -12.45 1.41 -1.31
CA VAL A 38 -11.96 2.78 -1.27
C VAL A 38 -12.58 3.47 -0.06
N LEU A 39 -11.75 4.12 0.72
CA LEU A 39 -12.22 4.90 1.86
C LEU A 39 -12.98 6.13 1.38
N SER A 40 -14.20 6.32 1.89
CA SER A 40 -15.01 7.48 1.54
C SER A 40 -15.73 8.02 2.77
N ASN A 41 -16.23 9.24 2.65
CA ASN A 41 -16.98 9.88 3.73
C ASN A 41 -18.22 9.10 4.15
N MET A 42 -18.76 8.32 3.25
CA MET A 42 -19.99 7.59 3.51
C MET A 42 -19.76 6.20 4.06
N THR A 43 -18.55 5.73 4.02
CA THR A 43 -18.28 4.33 4.28
C THR A 43 -17.56 4.10 5.58
N ILE A 44 -16.79 5.09 6.10
CA ILE A 44 -15.75 4.70 7.01
C ILE A 44 -15.53 5.67 8.13
N GLU A 45 -15.44 5.11 9.31
CA GLU A 45 -14.85 5.75 10.46
C GLU A 45 -13.74 4.82 10.94
N VAL A 46 -12.63 5.40 11.38
CA VAL A 46 -11.59 4.64 12.03
C VAL A 46 -11.77 4.82 13.53
N HIS A 47 -12.02 3.71 14.20
CA HIS A 47 -12.27 3.72 15.62
C HIS A 47 -11.05 3.19 16.38
N SER A 48 -10.79 3.78 17.53
CA SER A 48 -9.81 3.22 18.46
C SER A 48 -10.55 2.39 19.49
N MET A 49 -10.23 1.12 19.54
CA MET A 49 -10.85 0.15 20.43
C MET A 49 -9.77 -0.51 21.28
N PRO A 50 -10.14 -1.15 22.39
CA PRO A 50 -9.16 -1.87 23.19
C PRO A 50 -8.37 -2.91 22.42
N GLU A 51 -8.97 -3.49 21.39
CA GLU A 51 -8.34 -4.48 20.53
C GLU A 51 -7.49 -3.88 19.44
N GLY A 52 -7.47 -2.54 19.31
CA GLY A 52 -6.79 -1.84 18.24
C GLY A 52 -7.73 -1.03 17.38
N PRO A 53 -7.19 -0.31 16.39
CA PRO A 53 -8.03 0.49 15.50
C PRO A 53 -8.85 -0.41 14.57
N VAL A 54 -10.11 -0.02 14.36
CA VAL A 54 -11.00 -0.71 13.44
C VAL A 54 -11.55 0.28 12.43
N ILE A 55 -11.98 -0.23 11.29
CA ILE A 55 -12.66 0.54 10.27
C ILE A 55 -14.12 0.17 10.31
N GLY A 56 -14.96 1.14 10.65
CA GLY A 56 -16.39 0.97 10.65
C GLY A 56 -16.99 1.45 9.35
N PHE A 57 -17.94 0.70 8.84
CA PHE A 57 -18.67 1.06 7.63
C PHE A 57 -20.01 1.66 8.01
N ASN A 58 -20.15 2.95 7.77
CA ASN A 58 -21.36 3.68 8.11
C ASN A 58 -22.53 3.30 7.25
N GLY A 59 -23.69 3.39 7.85
CA GLY A 59 -24.94 3.35 7.12
C GLY A 59 -25.51 1.98 7.03
N THR A 60 -26.02 1.72 5.93
CA THR A 60 -27.04 0.76 5.68
C THR A 60 -26.58 -0.64 5.58
N THR A 61 -25.37 -0.92 5.88
CA THR A 61 -24.91 -2.19 5.47
C THR A 61 -25.15 -3.24 6.51
N GLU A 62 -25.88 -4.15 6.11
CA GLU A 62 -26.05 -5.42 6.74
C GLU A 62 -24.91 -6.34 6.44
N TRP A 63 -23.74 -5.77 6.22
CA TRP A 63 -22.63 -6.55 5.73
C TRP A 63 -21.86 -7.16 6.87
N ALA A 64 -21.30 -8.29 6.64
CA ALA A 64 -20.33 -8.90 7.52
C ALA A 64 -19.09 -8.03 7.74
N LEU A 65 -19.07 -6.87 7.11
CA LEU A 65 -17.96 -5.94 7.12
C LEU A 65 -18.21 -4.68 7.93
N ASP A 66 -19.17 -4.70 8.82
CA ASP A 66 -19.49 -3.53 9.60
C ASP A 66 -18.31 -2.99 10.38
N ASP A 67 -17.51 -3.87 10.94
CA ASP A 67 -16.29 -3.50 11.64
C ASP A 67 -15.18 -4.44 11.22
N VAL A 68 -14.13 -3.88 10.66
CA VAL A 68 -12.95 -4.63 10.26
C VAL A 68 -11.76 -4.02 10.96
N GLU A 69 -10.98 -4.85 11.62
CA GLU A 69 -9.76 -4.37 12.26
C GLU A 69 -8.75 -3.94 11.20
N LEU A 70 -7.99 -2.91 11.53
CA LEU A 70 -7.02 -2.36 10.60
C LEU A 70 -5.98 -3.39 10.18
N ASP A 71 -5.61 -4.29 11.07
CA ASP A 71 -4.64 -5.32 10.76
C ASP A 71 -5.20 -6.44 9.87
N GLU A 72 -6.51 -6.51 9.69
CA GLU A 72 -7.13 -7.41 8.72
C GLU A 72 -7.11 -6.85 7.30
N THR A 73 -6.77 -5.59 7.16
CA THR A 73 -6.75 -4.90 5.86
C THR A 73 -5.33 -4.85 5.32
N VAL A 74 -5.24 -4.73 4.00
CA VAL A 74 -3.98 -4.49 3.32
C VAL A 74 -4.12 -3.22 2.50
N TRP A 75 -3.34 -2.20 2.83
CA TRP A 75 -3.33 -0.96 2.07
C TRP A 75 -2.75 -1.20 0.70
N LEU A 76 -3.45 -0.69 -0.32
CA LEU A 76 -3.01 -0.76 -1.71
C LEU A 76 -2.61 0.66 -2.13
N PRO A 77 -1.38 1.08 -1.84
CA PRO A 77 -0.97 2.45 -2.14
C PRO A 77 -1.01 2.72 -3.64
N ARG A 78 -1.45 3.94 -4.00
CA ARG A 78 -1.48 4.39 -5.38
C ARG A 78 -0.09 4.79 -5.83
N GLU A 79 0.09 4.96 -7.14
CA GLU A 79 1.37 5.40 -7.71
C GLU A 79 1.89 6.67 -7.06
N ASP A 80 1.02 7.67 -6.90
CA ASP A 80 1.40 8.93 -6.27
C ASP A 80 1.87 8.73 -4.83
N GLN A 81 1.20 7.85 -4.09
CA GLN A 81 1.57 7.55 -2.71
C GLN A 81 2.88 6.79 -2.64
N LEU A 82 3.09 5.83 -3.54
CA LEU A 82 4.34 5.08 -3.59
C LEU A 82 5.52 6.01 -3.88
N ARG A 83 5.36 6.93 -4.81
CA ARG A 83 6.39 7.92 -5.12
C ARG A 83 6.69 8.79 -3.91
N GLU A 84 5.64 9.25 -3.22
CA GLU A 84 5.80 10.06 -2.02
C GLU A 84 6.53 9.31 -0.92
N LEU A 85 6.24 8.02 -0.77
CA LEU A 85 6.92 7.18 0.21
C LEU A 85 8.40 6.99 -0.10
N LEU A 86 8.77 6.96 -1.38
CA LEU A 86 10.19 6.94 -1.76
C LEU A 86 10.90 8.25 -1.41
N GLY A 87 10.14 9.35 -1.39
CA GLY A 87 10.66 10.64 -0.96
C GLY A 87 11.85 11.09 -1.77
N GLY A 88 12.87 11.60 -1.10
CA GLY A 88 14.07 12.14 -1.73
C GLY A 88 14.93 11.11 -2.46
N THR A 89 14.68 9.82 -2.28
CA THR A 89 15.43 8.80 -3.00
C THR A 89 14.95 8.65 -4.44
N PHE A 90 13.69 8.99 -4.73
CA PHE A 90 13.15 8.87 -6.06
C PHE A 90 13.87 9.80 -7.03
N ARG A 91 14.28 9.26 -8.19
CA ARG A 91 14.93 10.05 -9.24
C ARG A 91 14.12 10.12 -10.50
N GLN A 92 13.67 8.97 -11.00
CA GLN A 92 12.87 9.02 -12.22
C GLN A 92 12.08 7.73 -12.40
N LEU A 93 10.98 7.87 -13.11
CA LEU A 93 10.21 6.77 -13.66
C LEU A 93 10.39 6.83 -15.17
N ARG A 94 10.73 5.71 -15.77
CA ARG A 94 10.90 5.66 -17.23
C ARG A 94 10.32 4.36 -17.78
N ARG A 95 10.05 4.38 -19.06
CA ARG A 95 9.59 3.19 -19.75
C ARG A 95 10.80 2.42 -20.26
N GLY A 96 10.89 1.15 -19.85
CA GLY A 96 11.95 0.25 -20.29
C GLY A 96 11.47 -0.72 -21.35
N THR A 97 12.35 -1.64 -21.73
CA THR A 97 12.05 -2.64 -22.76
C THR A 97 11.00 -3.64 -22.31
N ALA A 98 10.96 -3.95 -21.03
CA ALA A 98 10.06 -4.96 -20.46
C ALA A 98 8.93 -4.37 -19.63
N GLY A 99 8.74 -3.06 -19.66
CA GLY A 99 7.72 -2.41 -18.86
C GLY A 99 8.20 -1.07 -18.35
N TYR A 100 8.18 -0.89 -17.03
CA TYR A 100 8.55 0.37 -16.41
C TYR A 100 9.73 0.19 -15.46
N GLU A 101 10.51 1.25 -15.32
CA GLU A 101 11.68 1.25 -14.45
C GLU A 101 11.59 2.44 -13.50
N VAL A 102 11.82 2.17 -12.22
CA VAL A 102 11.92 3.22 -11.20
C VAL A 102 13.37 3.31 -10.77
N LEU A 103 13.95 4.50 -10.90
CA LEU A 103 15.31 4.78 -10.49
C LEU A 103 15.31 5.50 -9.16
N ILE A 104 16.06 4.99 -8.21
CA ILE A 104 16.26 5.64 -6.91
C ILE A 104 17.75 5.82 -6.65
N ASP A 105 18.05 6.76 -5.77
CA ASP A 105 19.41 6.98 -5.26
C ASP A 105 19.33 6.94 -3.73
N LEU A 106 19.93 5.93 -3.15
CA LEU A 106 19.99 5.77 -1.71
C LEU A 106 21.44 5.90 -1.26
N LEU A 107 21.72 7.00 -0.56
CA LEU A 107 23.05 7.27 0.00
C LEU A 107 24.17 7.22 -1.05
N GLY A 108 23.87 7.73 -2.24
CA GLY A 108 24.85 7.76 -3.34
C GLY A 108 24.85 6.53 -4.23
N GLU A 109 24.07 5.52 -3.89
CA GLU A 109 23.95 4.33 -4.73
C GLU A 109 22.66 4.39 -5.55
N GLU A 110 22.84 4.36 -6.86
CA GLU A 110 21.71 4.30 -7.76
C GLU A 110 21.27 2.86 -7.97
N ARG A 111 19.94 2.66 -7.96
CA ARG A 111 19.35 1.35 -8.22
C ARG A 111 18.14 1.51 -9.11
N VAL A 112 17.93 0.50 -9.95
CA VAL A 112 16.81 0.46 -10.89
C VAL A 112 15.93 -0.73 -10.56
N PHE A 113 14.64 -0.50 -10.49
CA PHE A 113 13.66 -1.55 -10.25
C PHE A 113 12.69 -1.60 -11.41
N SER A 114 12.58 -2.76 -12.03
CA SER A 114 11.79 -2.96 -13.24
C SER A 114 10.61 -3.87 -12.98
N ALA A 115 9.50 -3.56 -13.60
CA ALA A 115 8.32 -4.42 -13.57
C ALA A 115 7.43 -4.11 -14.77
N ALA A 116 6.54 -5.05 -15.10
CA ALA A 116 5.59 -4.84 -16.19
C ALA A 116 4.59 -3.73 -15.87
N ALA A 117 4.22 -3.58 -14.59
CA ALA A 117 3.31 -2.54 -14.14
C ALA A 117 4.06 -1.47 -13.34
N VAL A 118 3.63 -0.22 -13.50
CA VAL A 118 4.26 0.94 -12.85
C VAL A 118 4.28 0.76 -11.33
N ASP A 119 3.14 0.41 -10.75
CA ASP A 119 3.03 0.32 -9.30
C ASP A 119 3.95 -0.75 -8.72
N ASP A 120 4.13 -1.84 -9.45
CA ASP A 120 5.03 -2.92 -9.02
C ASP A 120 6.50 -2.49 -9.05
N ALA A 121 6.87 -1.65 -10.01
CA ALA A 121 8.23 -1.11 -10.07
C ALA A 121 8.49 -0.18 -8.86
N TYR A 122 7.54 0.68 -8.54
CA TYR A 122 7.65 1.52 -7.33
C TYR A 122 7.72 0.66 -6.07
N ALA A 123 6.88 -0.36 -5.99
CA ALA A 123 6.84 -1.22 -4.81
C ALA A 123 8.14 -1.97 -4.60
N GLY A 124 8.77 -2.42 -5.68
CA GLY A 124 10.09 -3.05 -5.60
C GLY A 124 11.14 -2.12 -5.00
N ALA A 125 11.15 -0.87 -5.45
CA ALA A 125 12.06 0.13 -4.90
C ALA A 125 11.76 0.39 -3.42
N LEU A 126 10.50 0.50 -3.06
CA LEU A 126 10.11 0.76 -1.68
C LEU A 126 10.47 -0.41 -0.77
N LEU A 127 10.29 -1.64 -1.22
CA LEU A 127 10.73 -2.81 -0.47
C LEU A 127 12.22 -2.76 -0.17
N HIS A 128 13.01 -2.34 -1.14
CA HIS A 128 14.45 -2.18 -0.95
C HIS A 128 14.76 -1.16 0.14
N LEU A 129 14.08 -0.01 0.13
CA LEU A 129 14.27 1.01 1.16
C LEU A 129 13.86 0.52 2.54
N LEU A 130 12.73 -0.17 2.64
CA LEU A 130 12.25 -0.69 3.90
C LEU A 130 13.20 -1.74 4.47
N ALA A 131 13.73 -2.60 3.62
CA ALA A 131 14.72 -3.59 4.04
C ALA A 131 16.00 -2.92 4.53
N ALA A 132 16.46 -1.90 3.85
CA ALA A 132 17.65 -1.15 4.24
C ALA A 132 17.44 -0.45 5.58
N ALA A 133 16.26 0.13 5.81
CA ALA A 133 15.92 0.79 7.07
C ALA A 133 15.82 -0.21 8.21
N GLY A 134 15.26 -1.39 7.95
CA GLY A 134 15.13 -2.43 8.96
C GLY A 134 16.43 -3.13 9.30
N ALA A 135 17.39 -3.11 8.37
CA ALA A 135 18.70 -3.73 8.58
C ALA A 135 19.63 -2.85 9.41
N GLY A 136 19.31 -1.57 9.49
CA GLY A 136 20.08 -0.62 10.24
C GLY A 136 19.58 -0.48 11.65
#